data_332090fce967aa46f4599ea4d1ef7aec
#
_entry.id   332090fce967aa46f4599ea4d1ef7aec
#
_cell.length_a   1.000
_cell.length_b   1.000
_cell.length_c   1.000
_cell.angle_alpha   90.00
_cell.angle_beta   90.00
_cell.angle_gamma   90.00
#
_symmetry.space_group_name_H-M   'P 1'
#
loop_
_entity.id
_entity.type
_entity.pdbx_description
1 polymer ?
#
loop_
_entity_poly.entity_id
_entity_poly.type
_entity_poly.pdbx_seq_one_letter_code
_entity_poly.pdbx_strand_id
1 'polypeptide(L)' 'LNGVIVLDVVYAVGVIALFALIGLLAKAVEKL' A
#
# COMPACT_ATOMS: atom_id res chain seq x y z
N LEU A 1 6.54 5.78 -22.80
CA LEU A 1 6.01 6.04 -21.47
C LEU A 1 6.86 7.08 -20.75
N ASN A 2 6.19 8.03 -20.12
CA ASN A 2 6.87 9.07 -19.36
C ASN A 2 7.31 8.52 -18.02
N GLY A 3 8.59 8.73 -17.64
CA GLY A 3 9.12 8.27 -16.38
C GLY A 3 8.37 8.82 -15.16
N VAL A 4 7.79 10.02 -15.29
CA VAL A 4 6.99 10.62 -14.22
C VAL A 4 5.73 9.81 -13.95
N ILE A 5 5.09 9.29 -15.01
CA ILE A 5 3.88 8.47 -14.86
C ILE A 5 4.23 7.14 -14.19
N VAL A 6 5.35 6.54 -14.57
CA VAL A 6 5.80 5.28 -13.97
C VAL A 6 6.07 5.46 -12.47
N LEU A 7 6.76 6.53 -12.11
CA LEU A 7 7.06 6.84 -10.71
C LEU A 7 5.78 7.08 -9.89
N ASP A 8 4.81 7.76 -10.50
CA ASP A 8 3.54 8.02 -9.84
C ASP A 8 2.78 6.73 -9.54
N VAL A 9 2.74 5.82 -10.51
CA VAL A 9 2.10 4.52 -10.35
C VAL A 9 2.79 3.70 -9.27
N VAL A 10 4.13 3.68 -9.27
CA VAL A 10 4.91 2.96 -8.25
C VAL A 10 4.62 3.52 -6.87
N TYR A 11 4.56 4.82 -6.73
CA TYR A 11 4.24 5.47 -5.47
C TYR A 11 2.84 5.10 -4.99
N ALA A 12 1.86 5.18 -5.88
CA ALA A 12 0.47 4.84 -5.54
C ALA A 12 0.34 3.39 -5.07
N VAL A 13 0.96 2.46 -5.79
CA VAL A 13 0.95 1.04 -5.42
C VAL A 13 1.61 0.83 -4.07
N GLY A 14 2.72 1.51 -3.81
CA GLY A 14 3.42 1.43 -2.53
C GLY A 14 2.55 1.87 -1.36
N VAL A 15 1.85 3.00 -1.53
CA VAL A 15 0.96 3.52 -0.50
C VAL A 15 -0.19 2.55 -0.23
N ILE A 16 -0.79 2.01 -1.27
CA ILE A 16 -1.88 1.03 -1.13
C ILE A 16 -1.39 -0.22 -0.39
N ALA A 17 -0.20 -0.71 -0.75
CA ALA A 17 0.38 -1.88 -0.10
C ALA A 17 0.61 -1.63 1.39
N LEU A 18 1.10 -0.46 1.76
CA LEU A 18 1.32 -0.09 3.15
C LEU A 18 0.01 -0.08 3.94
N PHE A 19 -1.03 0.52 3.39
CA PHE A 19 -2.33 0.54 4.05
C PHE A 19 -2.93 -0.86 4.17
N ALA A 20 -2.73 -1.70 3.16
CA ALA A 20 -3.20 -3.08 3.21
C ALA A 20 -2.53 -3.86 4.35
N LEU A 21 -1.21 -3.68 4.52
CA LEU A 21 -0.47 -4.33 5.60
C LEU A 21 -0.97 -3.88 6.97
N ILE A 22 -1.15 -2.57 7.14
CA ILE A 22 -1.64 -2.02 8.39
C ILE A 22 -3.04 -2.55 8.70
N GLY A 23 -3.91 -2.62 7.70
CA GLY A 23 -5.25 -3.16 7.86
C GLY A 23 -5.26 -4.62 8.28
N LEU A 24 -4.39 -5.44 7.68
CA LEU A 24 -4.27 -6.85 8.04
C LEU A 24 -3.75 -7.03 9.47
N LEU A 25 -2.76 -6.22 9.86
CA LEU A 25 -2.24 -6.28 11.22
C LEU A 25 -3.29 -5.87 12.25
N ALA A 26 -4.08 -4.84 11.94
CA ALA A 26 -5.16 -4.40 12.82
C ALA A 26 -6.20 -5.50 13.00
N LYS A 27 -6.56 -6.19 11.92
CA LYS A 27 -7.49 -7.33 12.00
C LYS A 27 -6.94 -8.47 12.84
N ALA A 28 -5.66 -8.76 12.70
CA ALA A 28 -5.02 -9.82 13.47
C ALA A 28 -5.05 -9.51 14.97
N VAL A 29 -4.83 -8.25 15.33
CA VAL A 29 -4.88 -7.81 16.73
C VAL A 29 -6.31 -7.90 17.28
N GLU A 30 -7.31 -7.60 16.46
CA GLU A 30 -8.71 -7.71 16.89
C GLU A 30 -9.11 -9.15 17.20
N LYS A 31 -8.52 -10.12 16.54
CA LYS A 31 -8.80 -11.53 16.77
C LYS A 31 -8.22 -12.06 18.08
N LEU A 32 -7.25 -11.35 18.61
CA LEU A 32 -6.66 -11.70 19.90
C LEU A 32 -7.46 -11.09 21.05
#